data_0b5573e5dfc5e72d2d8e5af23a79e9a3
#
_entry.id   0b5573e5dfc5e72d2d8e5af23a79e9a3
#
_cell.length_a   1.000
_cell.length_b   1.000
_cell.length_c   1.000
_cell.angle_alpha   90.00
_cell.angle_beta   90.00
_cell.angle_gamma   90.00
#
_symmetry.space_group_name_H-M   'P 1'
#
loop_
_entity.id
_entity.type
_entity.pdbx_description
1 polymer ?
#
loop_
_entity_poly.entity_id
_entity_poly.type
_entity_poly.pdbx_seq_one_letter_code
_entity_poly.pdbx_strand_id
1 'polypeptide(L)'
;MIRSPAEKEAFVAANLGLVHSLAHRLSGRGMEYEELYSAGCLGLVKAVEGFDESRGLKFSTYAVPVILGEMKRLFRDGGTVKVSRSLKEFSLKVTRERDRLGLKLGREPTVSELAEAMGETVERIAEAVNVSLPALSLTQPEEDGSGQLDVEVEAPEEGLVGKL
;
A
#
# COMPACT_ATOMS: atom_id res chain seq x y z
N MET A 1 -18.32 28.66 -3.63
CA MET A 1 -17.97 29.83 -2.79
C MET A 1 -16.46 29.78 -2.51
N ILE A 2 -15.71 30.83 -2.82
CA ILE A 2 -14.26 30.87 -2.57
C ILE A 2 -14.09 31.13 -1.08
N ARG A 3 -13.76 30.08 -0.31
CA ARG A 3 -13.48 30.22 1.13
C ARG A 3 -12.17 30.98 1.34
N SER A 4 -12.10 31.83 2.36
CA SER A 4 -10.85 32.44 2.79
C SER A 4 -9.83 31.35 3.23
N PRO A 5 -8.51 31.64 3.22
CA PRO A 5 -7.51 30.69 3.69
C PRO A 5 -7.81 30.13 5.09
N ALA A 6 -8.20 31.00 6.03
CA ALA A 6 -8.56 30.59 7.39
C ALA A 6 -9.79 29.66 7.44
N GLU A 7 -10.80 29.91 6.60
CA GLU A 7 -11.97 29.05 6.49
C GLU A 7 -11.61 27.68 5.90
N LYS A 8 -10.69 27.63 4.93
CA LYS A 8 -10.18 26.37 4.37
C LYS A 8 -9.45 25.55 5.43
N GLU A 9 -8.56 26.18 6.20
CA GLU A 9 -7.84 25.52 7.29
C GLU A 9 -8.79 24.95 8.34
N ALA A 10 -9.75 25.74 8.79
CA ALA A 10 -10.77 25.29 9.74
C ALA A 10 -11.60 24.11 9.18
N PHE A 11 -11.92 24.16 7.89
CA PHE A 11 -12.69 23.10 7.24
C PHE A 11 -11.86 21.80 7.07
N VAL A 12 -10.57 21.91 6.73
CA VAL A 12 -9.63 20.78 6.73
C VAL A 12 -9.55 20.15 8.12
N ALA A 13 -9.31 20.99 9.16
CA ALA A 13 -9.19 20.52 10.54
C ALA A 13 -10.44 19.76 11.00
N ALA A 14 -11.64 20.27 10.68
CA ALA A 14 -12.91 19.63 11.02
C ALA A 14 -13.14 18.27 10.32
N ASN A 15 -12.41 18.00 9.23
CA ASN A 15 -12.57 16.79 8.43
C ASN A 15 -11.38 15.81 8.51
N LEU A 16 -10.37 16.06 9.35
CA LEU A 16 -9.22 15.17 9.55
C LEU A 16 -9.63 13.76 9.99
N GLY A 17 -10.77 13.60 10.66
CA GLY A 17 -11.33 12.30 11.02
C GLY A 17 -11.55 11.37 9.82
N LEU A 18 -11.86 11.90 8.63
CA LEU A 18 -11.98 11.10 7.40
C LEU A 18 -10.63 10.50 7.02
N VAL A 19 -9.55 11.30 7.08
CA VAL A 19 -8.19 10.85 6.78
C VAL A 19 -7.76 9.77 7.77
N HIS A 20 -7.98 10.01 9.06
CA HIS A 20 -7.66 9.07 10.13
C HIS A 20 -8.32 7.69 9.92
N SER A 21 -9.62 7.69 9.65
CA SER A 21 -10.39 6.47 9.40
C SER A 21 -9.89 5.69 8.19
N LEU A 22 -9.55 6.41 7.10
CA LEU A 22 -9.06 5.79 5.87
C LEU A 22 -7.62 5.28 6.02
N ALA A 23 -6.72 6.03 6.67
CA ALA A 23 -5.36 5.61 6.95
C ALA A 23 -5.34 4.36 7.83
N HIS A 24 -6.13 4.32 8.88
CA HIS A 24 -6.25 3.16 9.77
C HIS A 24 -6.72 1.90 9.02
N ARG A 25 -7.68 2.05 8.11
CA ARG A 25 -8.20 0.92 7.32
C ARG A 25 -7.20 0.38 6.28
N LEU A 26 -6.23 1.20 5.85
CA LEU A 26 -5.22 0.83 4.86
C LEU A 26 -3.88 0.48 5.50
N SER A 27 -3.63 0.83 6.77
CA SER A 27 -2.43 0.45 7.52
C SER A 27 -2.28 -1.07 7.62
N GLY A 28 -1.06 -1.55 7.81
CA GLY A 28 -0.76 -2.99 7.87
C GLY A 28 -0.66 -3.68 6.49
N ARG A 29 -0.72 -2.92 5.38
CA ARG A 29 -0.58 -3.43 4.01
C ARG A 29 0.76 -3.04 3.38
N GLY A 30 1.82 -2.97 4.18
CA GLY A 30 3.16 -2.62 3.72
C GLY A 30 3.44 -1.11 3.62
N MET A 31 2.60 -0.28 4.24
CA MET A 31 2.80 1.17 4.39
C MET A 31 2.55 1.58 5.84
N GLU A 32 3.38 2.47 6.34
CA GLU A 32 3.25 3.01 7.69
C GLU A 32 2.03 3.95 7.78
N TYR A 33 1.44 3.99 8.99
CA TYR A 33 0.25 4.82 9.22
C TYR A 33 0.53 6.31 8.94
N GLU A 34 1.67 6.82 9.38
CA GLU A 34 2.09 8.22 9.21
C GLU A 34 2.20 8.62 7.74
N GLU A 35 2.73 7.74 6.90
CA GLU A 35 2.83 7.98 5.46
C GLU A 35 1.44 8.05 4.81
N LEU A 36 0.56 7.10 5.16
CA LEU A 36 -0.82 7.08 4.70
C LEU A 36 -1.59 8.31 5.18
N TYR A 37 -1.40 8.71 6.43
CA TYR A 37 -2.03 9.89 7.00
C TYR A 37 -1.57 11.16 6.28
N SER A 38 -0.27 11.33 6.06
CA SER A 38 0.29 12.47 5.35
C SER A 38 -0.23 12.59 3.91
N ALA A 39 -0.26 11.48 3.17
CA ALA A 39 -0.83 11.44 1.83
C ALA A 39 -2.34 11.73 1.84
N GLY A 40 -3.03 11.21 2.84
CA GLY A 40 -4.45 11.47 3.03
C GLY A 40 -4.76 12.94 3.34
N CYS A 41 -3.93 13.62 4.13
CA CYS A 41 -4.04 15.05 4.39
C CYS A 41 -3.88 15.87 3.09
N LEU A 42 -2.92 15.50 2.23
CA LEU A 42 -2.78 16.10 0.91
C LEU A 42 -4.05 15.92 0.06
N GLY A 43 -4.62 14.70 0.08
CA GLY A 43 -5.87 14.40 -0.59
C GLY A 43 -7.04 15.22 -0.05
N LEU A 44 -7.11 15.41 1.27
CA LEU A 44 -8.16 16.22 1.91
C LEU A 44 -8.05 17.71 1.49
N VAL A 45 -6.84 18.29 1.47
CA VAL A 45 -6.63 19.66 1.02
C VAL A 45 -7.09 19.84 -0.43
N LYS A 46 -6.69 18.92 -1.34
CA LYS A 46 -7.16 18.91 -2.72
C LYS A 46 -8.69 18.80 -2.83
N ALA A 47 -9.29 17.98 -1.97
CA ALA A 47 -10.74 17.85 -1.93
C ALA A 47 -11.43 19.14 -1.47
N VAL A 48 -10.88 19.86 -0.49
CA VAL A 48 -11.42 21.16 -0.04
C VAL A 48 -11.33 22.21 -1.13
N GLU A 49 -10.24 22.21 -1.90
CA GLU A 49 -10.05 23.14 -3.02
C GLU A 49 -10.98 22.86 -4.21
N GLY A 50 -11.21 21.58 -4.51
CA GLY A 50 -12.01 21.17 -5.67
C GLY A 50 -13.49 20.94 -5.38
N PHE A 51 -13.94 21.08 -4.12
CA PHE A 51 -15.32 20.80 -3.76
C PHE A 51 -16.28 21.92 -4.18
N ASP A 52 -17.29 21.53 -4.94
CA ASP A 52 -18.36 22.43 -5.40
C ASP A 52 -19.65 22.13 -4.62
N GLU A 53 -19.97 23.05 -3.69
CA GLU A 53 -21.17 22.95 -2.84
C GLU A 53 -22.48 23.06 -3.63
N SER A 54 -22.45 23.69 -4.84
CA SER A 54 -23.63 23.87 -5.67
C SER A 54 -24.24 22.56 -6.18
N ARG A 55 -23.45 21.49 -6.18
CA ARG A 55 -23.87 20.16 -6.62
C ARG A 55 -24.77 19.41 -5.63
N GLY A 56 -25.01 19.95 -4.45
CA GLY A 56 -25.88 19.36 -3.44
C GLY A 56 -25.38 18.04 -2.84
N LEU A 57 -24.11 17.67 -3.08
CA LEU A 57 -23.51 16.46 -2.53
C LEU A 57 -22.85 16.74 -1.19
N LYS A 58 -22.84 15.74 -0.31
CA LYS A 58 -22.08 15.82 0.95
C LYS A 58 -20.57 15.87 0.63
N PHE A 59 -19.83 16.72 1.36
CA PHE A 59 -18.38 16.83 1.22
C PHE A 59 -17.68 15.47 1.31
N SER A 60 -18.05 14.63 2.28
CA SER A 60 -17.45 13.29 2.46
C SER A 60 -17.57 12.40 1.22
N THR A 61 -18.67 12.50 0.48
CA THR A 61 -18.88 11.73 -0.76
C THR A 61 -17.87 12.09 -1.84
N TYR A 62 -17.47 13.36 -1.91
CA TYR A 62 -16.44 13.83 -2.82
C TYR A 62 -15.02 13.61 -2.27
N ALA A 63 -14.80 13.88 -0.98
CA ALA A 63 -13.48 13.85 -0.37
C ALA A 63 -12.90 12.41 -0.26
N VAL A 64 -13.71 11.42 0.11
CA VAL A 64 -13.24 10.04 0.32
C VAL A 64 -12.55 9.46 -0.92
N PRO A 65 -13.10 9.53 -2.14
CA PRO A 65 -12.39 9.07 -3.34
C PRO A 65 -11.09 9.82 -3.61
N VAL A 66 -11.03 11.14 -3.35
CA VAL A 66 -9.84 11.98 -3.57
C VAL A 66 -8.73 11.58 -2.57
N ILE A 67 -9.07 11.45 -1.28
CA ILE A 67 -8.15 11.03 -0.22
C ILE A 67 -7.61 9.63 -0.53
N LEU A 68 -8.48 8.67 -0.87
CA LEU A 68 -8.07 7.31 -1.24
C LEU A 68 -7.20 7.30 -2.50
N GLY A 69 -7.42 8.23 -3.42
CA GLY A 69 -6.59 8.37 -4.63
C GLY A 69 -5.14 8.71 -4.29
N GLU A 70 -4.91 9.67 -3.38
CA GLU A 70 -3.57 10.05 -2.92
C GLU A 70 -2.91 8.93 -2.10
N MET A 71 -3.64 8.29 -1.19
CA MET A 71 -3.12 7.14 -0.44
C MET A 71 -2.73 5.98 -1.38
N LYS A 72 -3.57 5.66 -2.37
CA LYS A 72 -3.25 4.61 -3.37
C LYS A 72 -2.05 4.98 -4.24
N ARG A 73 -1.81 6.27 -4.47
CA ARG A 73 -0.62 6.74 -5.18
C ARG A 73 0.65 6.38 -4.43
N LEU A 74 0.66 6.49 -3.09
CA LEU A 74 1.77 6.01 -2.25
C LEU A 74 2.07 4.52 -2.50
N PHE A 75 1.07 3.66 -2.48
CA PHE A 75 1.26 2.23 -2.77
C PHE A 75 1.81 1.97 -4.17
N ARG A 76 1.51 2.84 -5.13
CA ARG A 76 2.01 2.72 -6.50
C ARG A 76 3.43 3.23 -6.65
N ASP A 77 3.73 4.39 -6.06
CA ASP A 77 4.97 5.13 -6.26
C ASP A 77 5.99 4.86 -5.13
N GLY A 78 5.51 4.40 -3.96
CA GLY A 78 6.30 4.05 -2.78
C GLY A 78 6.75 2.59 -2.78
N GLY A 79 7.83 2.33 -2.07
CA GLY A 79 8.43 1.03 -1.82
C GLY A 79 9.95 1.14 -1.93
N THR A 80 10.65 0.47 -1.02
CA THR A 80 12.13 0.43 -0.95
C THR A 80 12.75 -0.12 -2.24
N VAL A 81 12.01 -0.99 -2.93
CA VAL A 81 12.42 -1.58 -4.22
C VAL A 81 11.53 -1.05 -5.34
N LYS A 82 12.15 -0.51 -6.40
CA LYS A 82 11.44 -0.03 -7.58
C LYS A 82 10.92 -1.21 -8.40
N VAL A 83 9.61 -1.40 -8.40
CA VAL A 83 8.91 -2.45 -9.13
C VAL A 83 8.12 -1.85 -10.29
N SER A 84 8.07 -2.55 -11.42
CA SER A 84 7.30 -2.11 -12.59
C SER A 84 5.79 -2.04 -12.26
N ARG A 85 5.10 -1.09 -12.90
CA ARG A 85 3.66 -0.92 -12.71
C ARG A 85 2.87 -2.18 -13.06
N SER A 86 3.25 -2.85 -14.15
CA SER A 86 2.59 -4.08 -14.61
C SER A 86 2.72 -5.21 -13.58
N LEU A 87 3.90 -5.34 -12.96
CA LEU A 87 4.12 -6.36 -11.94
C LEU A 87 3.35 -6.06 -10.65
N LYS A 88 3.27 -4.78 -10.24
CA LYS A 88 2.43 -4.37 -9.09
C LYS A 88 0.94 -4.65 -9.34
N GLU A 89 0.44 -4.34 -10.54
CA GLU A 89 -0.94 -4.62 -10.92
C GLU A 89 -1.22 -6.14 -10.97
N PHE A 90 -0.26 -6.91 -11.45
CA PHE A 90 -0.34 -8.36 -11.47
C PHE A 90 -0.32 -8.95 -10.05
N SER A 91 0.56 -8.47 -9.18
CA SER A 91 0.62 -8.86 -7.76
C SER A 91 -0.71 -8.64 -7.04
N LEU A 92 -1.41 -7.52 -7.30
CA LEU A 92 -2.75 -7.29 -6.75
C LEU A 92 -3.79 -8.30 -7.24
N LYS A 93 -3.67 -8.78 -8.50
CA LYS A 93 -4.55 -9.84 -9.02
C LYS A 93 -4.26 -11.18 -8.34
N VAL A 94 -2.98 -11.51 -8.19
CA VAL A 94 -2.55 -12.73 -7.48
C VAL A 94 -3.05 -12.74 -6.04
N THR A 95 -2.94 -11.64 -5.31
CA THR A 95 -3.45 -11.52 -3.93
C THR A 95 -4.96 -11.77 -3.86
N ARG A 96 -5.73 -11.18 -4.76
CA ARG A 96 -7.20 -11.41 -4.80
C ARG A 96 -7.55 -12.86 -5.09
N GLU A 97 -6.83 -13.49 -6.02
CA GLU A 97 -7.06 -14.90 -6.36
C GLU A 97 -6.65 -15.81 -5.22
N ARG A 98 -5.56 -15.51 -4.51
CA ARG A 98 -5.13 -16.20 -3.29
C ARG A 98 -6.23 -16.17 -2.23
N ASP A 99 -6.78 -14.99 -1.96
CA ASP A 99 -7.86 -14.85 -0.97
C ASP A 99 -9.10 -15.64 -1.40
N ARG A 100 -9.47 -15.58 -2.70
CA ARG A 100 -10.61 -16.32 -3.26
C ARG A 100 -10.44 -17.83 -3.15
N LEU A 101 -9.26 -18.35 -3.50
CA LEU A 101 -8.96 -19.78 -3.42
C LEU A 101 -8.85 -20.23 -1.96
N GLY A 102 -8.25 -19.42 -1.09
CA GLY A 102 -8.15 -19.69 0.34
C GLY A 102 -9.51 -19.91 0.99
N LEU A 103 -10.50 -19.08 0.64
CA LEU A 103 -11.89 -19.26 1.10
C LEU A 103 -12.52 -20.57 0.59
N LYS A 104 -12.18 -21.00 -0.64
CA LYS A 104 -12.70 -22.25 -1.20
C LYS A 104 -12.04 -23.50 -0.62
N LEU A 105 -10.73 -23.43 -0.39
CA LEU A 105 -9.93 -24.56 0.08
C LEU A 105 -9.94 -24.71 1.60
N GLY A 106 -10.33 -23.66 2.32
CA GLY A 106 -10.23 -23.60 3.79
C GLY A 106 -8.79 -23.56 4.32
N ARG A 107 -7.81 -23.30 3.43
CA ARG A 107 -6.38 -23.15 3.72
C ARG A 107 -5.73 -22.21 2.73
N GLU A 108 -4.52 -21.78 3.02
CA GLU A 108 -3.75 -20.98 2.06
C GLU A 108 -3.38 -21.82 0.82
N PRO A 109 -3.65 -21.31 -0.41
CA PRO A 109 -3.29 -22.01 -1.64
C PRO A 109 -1.78 -21.98 -1.87
N THR A 110 -1.25 -23.03 -2.45
CA THR A 110 0.15 -23.10 -2.88
C THR A 110 0.37 -22.25 -4.14
N VAL A 111 1.65 -21.91 -4.41
CA VAL A 111 2.03 -21.16 -5.62
C VAL A 111 1.63 -21.91 -6.89
N SER A 112 1.72 -23.24 -6.89
CA SER A 112 1.32 -24.08 -8.02
C SER A 112 -0.19 -24.05 -8.27
N GLU A 113 -1.00 -24.10 -7.21
CA GLU A 113 -2.47 -24.00 -7.30
C GLU A 113 -2.90 -22.62 -7.83
N LEU A 114 -2.19 -21.54 -7.43
CA LEU A 114 -2.42 -20.20 -7.95
C LEU A 114 -2.03 -20.10 -9.43
N ALA A 115 -0.90 -20.68 -9.82
CA ALA A 115 -0.45 -20.72 -11.20
C ALA A 115 -1.46 -21.41 -12.11
N GLU A 116 -1.95 -22.58 -11.70
CA GLU A 116 -2.99 -23.32 -12.43
C GLU A 116 -4.30 -22.53 -12.54
N ALA A 117 -4.75 -21.93 -11.43
CA ALA A 117 -6.01 -21.18 -11.38
C ALA A 117 -5.97 -19.90 -12.23
N MET A 118 -4.80 -19.28 -12.38
CA MET A 118 -4.61 -18.04 -13.14
C MET A 118 -4.12 -18.27 -14.57
N GLY A 119 -3.73 -19.52 -14.94
CA GLY A 119 -3.15 -19.82 -16.25
C GLY A 119 -1.78 -19.20 -16.47
N GLU A 120 -1.01 -19.02 -15.39
CA GLU A 120 0.31 -18.38 -15.39
C GLU A 120 1.40 -19.37 -14.96
N THR A 121 2.67 -19.00 -15.16
CA THR A 121 3.78 -19.84 -14.71
C THR A 121 4.03 -19.68 -13.20
N VAL A 122 4.57 -20.74 -12.59
CA VAL A 122 4.90 -20.75 -11.14
C VAL A 122 5.89 -19.64 -10.79
N GLU A 123 6.88 -19.41 -11.66
CA GLU A 123 7.90 -18.37 -11.47
C GLU A 123 7.26 -16.98 -11.45
N ARG A 124 6.32 -16.71 -12.36
CA ARG A 124 5.65 -15.42 -12.45
C ARG A 124 4.73 -15.15 -11.24
N ILE A 125 4.07 -16.20 -10.73
CA ILE A 125 3.31 -16.09 -9.49
C ILE A 125 4.23 -15.86 -8.30
N ALA A 126 5.35 -16.57 -8.20
CA ALA A 126 6.33 -16.40 -7.12
C ALA A 126 6.92 -14.96 -7.11
N GLU A 127 7.27 -14.43 -8.29
CA GLU A 127 7.70 -13.04 -8.44
C GLU A 127 6.64 -12.05 -7.93
N ALA A 128 5.38 -12.25 -8.32
CA ALA A 128 4.27 -11.39 -7.93
C ALA A 128 3.97 -11.45 -6.42
N VAL A 129 4.11 -12.61 -5.79
CA VAL A 129 3.96 -12.80 -4.34
C VAL A 129 5.07 -12.06 -3.59
N ASN A 130 6.33 -12.21 -4.04
CA ASN A 130 7.48 -11.56 -3.41
C ASN A 130 7.39 -10.03 -3.44
N VAL A 131 6.85 -9.46 -4.51
CA VAL A 131 6.61 -8.00 -4.63
C VAL A 131 5.61 -7.49 -3.60
N SER A 132 4.71 -8.34 -3.13
CA SER A 132 3.70 -7.98 -2.12
C SER A 132 4.26 -7.98 -0.70
N LEU A 133 5.41 -8.60 -0.47
CA LEU A 133 6.01 -8.69 0.85
C LEU A 133 6.67 -7.35 1.22
N PRO A 134 6.50 -6.88 2.45
CA PRO A 134 7.23 -5.72 2.94
C PRO A 134 8.73 -6.04 2.98
N ALA A 135 9.55 -5.02 2.72
CA ALA A 135 10.98 -5.14 2.93
C ALA A 135 11.25 -5.38 4.42
N LEU A 136 12.07 -6.39 4.71
CA LEU A 136 12.52 -6.65 6.08
C LEU A 136 13.69 -5.70 6.41
N SER A 137 13.68 -5.16 7.64
CA SER A 137 14.83 -4.44 8.15
C SER A 137 15.95 -5.44 8.44
N LEU A 138 17.16 -5.11 8.05
CA LEU A 138 18.36 -5.90 8.41
C LEU A 138 18.79 -5.63 9.87
N THR A 139 18.31 -4.54 10.45
CA THR A 139 18.53 -4.21 11.85
C THR A 139 17.19 -4.22 12.56
N GLN A 140 17.03 -5.09 13.56
CA GLN A 140 15.84 -5.12 14.42
C GLN A 140 16.22 -4.67 15.82
N PRO A 141 15.36 -3.88 16.51
CA PRO A 141 15.57 -3.61 17.94
C PRO A 141 15.47 -4.94 18.70
N GLU A 142 16.39 -5.18 19.63
CA GLU A 142 16.26 -6.29 20.57
C GLU A 142 14.99 -6.14 21.40
N GLU A 143 14.31 -7.25 21.70
CA GLU A 143 13.06 -7.25 22.47
C GLU A 143 13.21 -6.62 23.86
N ASP A 144 14.42 -6.61 24.41
CA ASP A 144 14.75 -5.99 25.73
C ASP A 144 15.19 -4.52 25.62
N GLY A 145 15.26 -3.96 24.40
CA GLY A 145 15.65 -2.55 24.15
C GLY A 145 17.13 -2.25 24.38
N SER A 146 18.00 -3.26 24.53
CA SER A 146 19.43 -3.10 24.85
C SER A 146 20.34 -2.94 23.63
N GLY A 147 19.86 -3.25 22.41
CA GLY A 147 20.68 -3.19 21.21
C GLY A 147 19.88 -3.30 19.89
N GLN A 148 20.61 -3.50 18.80
CA GLN A 148 20.09 -3.83 17.48
C GLN A 148 20.65 -5.20 17.08
N LEU A 149 19.75 -6.13 16.73
CA LEU A 149 20.14 -7.41 16.14
C LEU A 149 20.33 -7.21 14.64
N ASP A 150 21.53 -7.54 14.17
CA ASP A 150 21.80 -7.63 12.72
C ASP A 150 21.24 -8.97 12.21
N VAL A 151 20.37 -8.91 11.21
CA VAL A 151 19.88 -10.11 10.55
C VAL A 151 20.95 -10.58 9.57
N GLU A 152 21.57 -11.73 9.87
CA GLU A 152 22.49 -12.38 8.93
C GLU A 152 21.72 -12.81 7.67
N VAL A 153 22.13 -12.26 6.54
CA VAL A 153 21.66 -12.68 5.22
C VAL A 153 22.76 -13.52 4.58
N GLU A 154 22.45 -14.76 4.21
CA GLU A 154 23.39 -15.59 3.45
C GLU A 154 23.84 -14.85 2.20
N ALA A 155 25.17 -14.72 2.04
CA ALA A 155 25.72 -14.15 0.83
C ALA A 155 25.31 -15.04 -0.37
N PRO A 156 24.89 -14.45 -1.50
CA PRO A 156 24.60 -15.23 -2.69
C PRO A 156 25.86 -16.02 -3.05
N GLU A 157 25.70 -17.35 -3.22
CA GLU A 157 26.81 -18.20 -3.66
C GLU A 157 27.52 -17.56 -4.86
N GLU A 158 28.85 -17.48 -4.81
CA GLU A 158 29.72 -16.84 -5.82
C GLU A 158 29.65 -17.47 -7.24
N GLY A 159 28.57 -18.21 -7.54
CA GLY A 159 28.37 -18.92 -8.81
C GLY A 159 27.97 -18.07 -10.01
N LEU A 160 27.73 -16.76 -9.88
CA LEU A 160 27.16 -15.91 -10.96
C LEU A 160 28.11 -14.84 -11.52
N VAL A 161 29.36 -14.74 -11.07
CA VAL A 161 30.31 -13.73 -11.55
C VAL A 161 31.42 -14.31 -12.50
N GLY A 162 31.22 -15.47 -13.03
CA GLY A 162 32.24 -16.15 -13.82
C GLY A 162 31.81 -16.56 -15.21
N LYS A 163 31.15 -15.72 -16.00
CA LYS A 163 31.10 -15.85 -17.48
C LYS A 163 30.61 -14.54 -18.11
N LEU A 164 31.53 -13.63 -18.32
CA LEU A 164 31.52 -12.69 -19.43
C LEU A 164 32.56 -13.14 -20.43
#